data_0634e564ae4e17224061bab46a9bd6e9
#
_entry.id   0634e564ae4e17224061bab46a9bd6e9
#
_cell.length_a   1.000
_cell.length_b   1.000
_cell.length_c   1.000
_cell.angle_alpha   90.00
_cell.angle_beta   90.00
_cell.angle_gamma   90.00
#
_symmetry.space_group_name_H-M   'P 1'
#
loop_
_entity.id
_entity.type
_entity.pdbx_description
1 polymer ?
#
loop_
_entity_poly.entity_id
_entity_poly.type
_entity_poly.pdbx_seq_one_letter_code
_entity_poly.pdbx_strand_id
1 'polypeptide(L)'
;MGFALCISYFAFLFLYFNEYEKKQEIRQYNELMQMQLSSIKNEIRQVEQSKQKLAILRHDMRHHLGIILTQLQIANTEKAIHYIKEISSDYDDTVITTYCKNEMMNSVISIYHTRFKENDIIFYLNIAIGQSLPCPDIAICTILSNALKNSMHALNHMDAEEITAKKKWVRLTASQKAKHLLLHIENPVLRIPKFVDGIPTSNEAGHGFGVKSIVYYVKQLNGQCQFSISGNLFILRIII
;
A
#
# COMPACT_ATOMS: atom_id res chain seq x y z
N MET A 1 13.83 -79.69 -5.83
CA MET A 1 12.63 -79.02 -5.24
C MET A 1 12.97 -77.80 -4.38
N GLY A 2 13.97 -77.82 -3.48
CA GLY A 2 14.29 -76.67 -2.59
C GLY A 2 14.66 -75.35 -3.27
N PHE A 3 15.37 -75.40 -4.41
CA PHE A 3 15.81 -74.19 -5.12
C PHE A 3 14.65 -73.40 -5.76
N ALA A 4 13.66 -74.11 -6.33
CA ALA A 4 12.46 -73.46 -6.91
C ALA A 4 11.60 -72.79 -5.81
N LEU A 5 11.50 -73.37 -4.62
CA LEU A 5 10.81 -72.78 -3.47
C LEU A 5 11.51 -71.48 -2.95
N CYS A 6 12.83 -71.46 -2.95
CA CYS A 6 13.60 -70.27 -2.56
C CYS A 6 13.38 -69.14 -3.58
N ILE A 7 13.42 -69.40 -4.87
CA ILE A 7 13.17 -68.38 -5.91
C ILE A 7 11.75 -67.82 -5.77
N SER A 8 10.75 -68.66 -5.60
CA SER A 8 9.35 -68.26 -5.42
C SER A 8 9.17 -67.39 -4.19
N TYR A 9 9.84 -67.71 -3.08
CA TYR A 9 9.81 -66.93 -1.85
C TYR A 9 10.47 -65.57 -2.03
N PHE A 10 11.63 -65.47 -2.68
CA PHE A 10 12.27 -64.17 -2.97
C PHE A 10 11.44 -63.34 -3.94
N ALA A 11 10.84 -63.92 -4.95
CA ALA A 11 9.94 -63.19 -5.85
C ALA A 11 8.72 -62.66 -5.12
N PHE A 12 8.13 -63.43 -4.21
CA PHE A 12 7.03 -62.98 -3.36
C PHE A 12 7.43 -61.82 -2.45
N LEU A 13 8.57 -61.91 -1.79
CA LEU A 13 9.08 -60.82 -0.93
C LEU A 13 9.33 -59.55 -1.76
N PHE A 14 9.95 -59.67 -2.93
CA PHE A 14 10.22 -58.55 -3.79
C PHE A 14 8.91 -57.83 -4.23
N LEU A 15 7.91 -58.60 -4.65
CA LEU A 15 6.61 -58.04 -5.00
C LEU A 15 5.89 -57.39 -3.81
N TYR A 16 5.97 -58.04 -2.66
CA TYR A 16 5.39 -57.54 -1.41
C TYR A 16 6.04 -56.19 -0.97
N PHE A 17 7.37 -56.11 -0.99
CA PHE A 17 8.07 -54.87 -0.66
C PHE A 17 7.78 -53.75 -1.65
N ASN A 18 7.76 -54.04 -2.94
CA ASN A 18 7.43 -53.07 -4.00
C ASN A 18 5.99 -52.54 -3.83
N GLU A 19 5.05 -53.41 -3.52
CA GLU A 19 3.67 -52.99 -3.26
C GLU A 19 3.55 -52.19 -1.94
N TYR A 20 4.31 -52.53 -0.94
CA TYR A 20 4.38 -51.81 0.33
C TYR A 20 4.94 -50.42 0.14
N GLU A 21 6.06 -50.25 -0.56
CA GLU A 21 6.64 -48.91 -0.87
C GLU A 21 5.65 -48.05 -1.65
N LYS A 22 5.01 -48.61 -2.67
CA LYS A 22 4.00 -47.87 -3.47
C LYS A 22 2.81 -47.40 -2.61
N LYS A 23 2.37 -48.21 -1.66
CA LYS A 23 1.31 -47.81 -0.73
C LYS A 23 1.77 -46.71 0.22
N GLN A 24 3.03 -46.72 0.66
CA GLN A 24 3.59 -45.63 1.49
C GLN A 24 3.70 -44.33 0.72
N GLU A 25 4.17 -44.34 -0.51
CA GLU A 25 4.21 -43.15 -1.38
C GLU A 25 2.82 -42.55 -1.58
N ILE A 26 1.82 -43.39 -1.88
CA ILE A 26 0.44 -42.93 -2.03
C ILE A 26 -0.11 -42.29 -0.74
N ARG A 27 0.22 -42.87 0.42
CA ARG A 27 -0.18 -42.31 1.71
C ARG A 27 0.44 -40.94 1.93
N GLN A 28 1.75 -40.83 1.76
CA GLN A 28 2.47 -39.55 1.90
C GLN A 28 1.93 -38.47 0.94
N TYR A 29 1.67 -38.86 -0.30
CA TYR A 29 1.05 -37.96 -1.28
C TYR A 29 -0.33 -37.49 -0.84
N ASN A 30 -1.19 -38.38 -0.35
CA ASN A 30 -2.52 -38.03 0.14
C ASN A 30 -2.48 -37.12 1.38
N GLU A 31 -1.55 -37.40 2.33
CA GLU A 31 -1.35 -36.54 3.49
C GLU A 31 -0.90 -35.13 3.10
N LEU A 32 0.08 -35.04 2.19
CA LEU A 32 0.55 -33.75 1.66
C LEU A 32 -0.59 -32.99 0.96
N MET A 33 -1.38 -33.68 0.15
CA MET A 33 -2.53 -33.09 -0.55
C MET A 33 -3.61 -32.61 0.42
N GLN A 34 -3.89 -33.34 1.50
CA GLN A 34 -4.81 -32.92 2.54
C GLN A 34 -4.30 -31.67 3.29
N MET A 35 -2.99 -31.61 3.59
CA MET A 35 -2.38 -30.42 4.19
C MET A 35 -2.51 -29.20 3.26
N GLN A 36 -2.23 -29.35 1.97
CA GLN A 36 -2.41 -28.27 0.99
C GLN A 36 -3.86 -27.80 0.91
N LEU A 37 -4.81 -28.73 0.83
CA LEU A 37 -6.24 -28.40 0.83
C LEU A 37 -6.68 -27.65 2.09
N SER A 38 -6.19 -28.06 3.25
CA SER A 38 -6.48 -27.37 4.51
C SER A 38 -5.91 -25.95 4.54
N SER A 39 -4.68 -25.76 4.04
CA SER A 39 -4.05 -24.45 3.90
C SER A 39 -4.86 -23.53 2.98
N ILE A 40 -5.23 -24.01 1.79
CA ILE A 40 -6.06 -23.25 0.84
C ILE A 40 -7.42 -22.87 1.45
N LYS A 41 -8.07 -23.81 2.15
CA LYS A 41 -9.33 -23.50 2.86
C LYS A 41 -9.17 -22.40 3.89
N ASN A 42 -8.07 -22.41 4.64
CA ASN A 42 -7.79 -21.37 5.62
C ASN A 42 -7.53 -20.01 4.96
N GLU A 43 -6.80 -19.97 3.85
CA GLU A 43 -6.58 -18.74 3.08
C GLU A 43 -7.90 -18.17 2.54
N ILE A 44 -8.75 -19.02 1.97
CA ILE A 44 -10.08 -18.62 1.48
C ILE A 44 -10.90 -18.01 2.62
N ARG A 45 -10.93 -18.66 3.80
CA ARG A 45 -11.64 -18.16 4.97
C ARG A 45 -11.13 -16.79 5.43
N GLN A 46 -9.80 -16.58 5.44
CA GLN A 46 -9.21 -15.28 5.78
C GLN A 46 -9.58 -14.19 4.77
N VAL A 47 -9.59 -14.53 3.47
CA VAL A 47 -10.03 -13.60 2.42
C VAL A 47 -11.51 -13.24 2.58
N GLU A 48 -12.38 -14.20 2.88
CA GLU A 48 -13.79 -13.94 3.12
C GLU A 48 -14.03 -13.05 4.35
N GLN A 49 -13.35 -13.33 5.45
CA GLN A 49 -13.40 -12.50 6.66
C GLN A 49 -12.90 -11.07 6.39
N SER A 50 -11.84 -10.92 5.61
CA SER A 50 -11.33 -9.61 5.21
C SER A 50 -12.32 -8.87 4.32
N LYS A 51 -12.99 -9.56 3.38
CA LYS A 51 -14.04 -8.97 2.54
C LYS A 51 -15.23 -8.49 3.37
N GLN A 52 -15.65 -9.28 4.36
CA GLN A 52 -16.75 -8.89 5.27
C GLN A 52 -16.38 -7.66 6.10
N LYS A 53 -15.17 -7.62 6.68
CA LYS A 53 -14.68 -6.44 7.42
C LYS A 53 -14.64 -5.19 6.54
N LEU A 54 -14.16 -5.31 5.31
CA LEU A 54 -14.15 -4.21 4.34
C LEU A 54 -15.56 -3.77 3.93
N ALA A 55 -16.52 -4.68 3.84
CA ALA A 55 -17.92 -4.34 3.55
C ALA A 55 -18.55 -3.52 4.67
N ILE A 56 -18.32 -3.93 5.94
CA ILE A 56 -18.78 -3.19 7.13
C ILE A 56 -18.13 -1.80 7.15
N LEU A 57 -16.81 -1.72 7.05
CA LEU A 57 -16.09 -0.45 7.06
C LEU A 57 -16.57 0.51 5.94
N ARG A 58 -16.83 -0.02 4.75
CA ARG A 58 -17.35 0.78 3.63
C ARG A 58 -18.77 1.28 3.90
N HIS A 59 -19.62 0.45 4.53
CA HIS A 59 -20.95 0.85 4.94
C HIS A 59 -20.91 2.00 5.96
N ASP A 60 -20.08 1.86 6.99
CA ASP A 60 -19.93 2.84 8.05
C ASP A 60 -19.35 4.17 7.52
N MET A 61 -18.34 4.10 6.66
CA MET A 61 -17.80 5.29 5.98
C MET A 61 -18.85 6.00 5.13
N ARG A 62 -19.70 5.26 4.42
CA ARG A 62 -20.79 5.86 3.64
C ARG A 62 -21.80 6.56 4.54
N HIS A 63 -22.13 5.97 5.68
CA HIS A 63 -23.02 6.56 6.67
C HIS A 63 -22.44 7.87 7.23
N HIS A 64 -21.17 7.88 7.65
CA HIS A 64 -20.48 9.07 8.13
C HIS A 64 -20.45 10.19 7.07
N LEU A 65 -20.10 9.85 5.82
CA LEU A 65 -20.12 10.81 4.72
C LEU A 65 -21.54 11.35 4.45
N GLY A 66 -22.58 10.53 4.61
CA GLY A 66 -23.99 10.95 4.49
C GLY A 66 -24.36 11.99 5.55
N ILE A 67 -23.96 11.79 6.81
CA ILE A 67 -24.20 12.76 7.88
C ILE A 67 -23.51 14.08 7.58
N ILE A 68 -22.23 14.05 7.19
CA ILE A 68 -21.46 15.24 6.83
C ILE A 68 -22.15 15.99 5.71
N LEU A 69 -22.54 15.31 4.63
CA LEU A 69 -23.21 15.90 3.50
C LEU A 69 -24.53 16.59 3.91
N THR A 70 -25.33 15.92 4.75
CA THR A 70 -26.58 16.48 5.26
C THR A 70 -26.35 17.77 6.06
N GLN A 71 -25.33 17.81 6.93
CA GLN A 71 -25.00 19.01 7.69
C GLN A 71 -24.55 20.17 6.78
N LEU A 72 -23.78 19.87 5.73
CA LEU A 72 -23.35 20.87 4.76
C LEU A 72 -24.54 21.40 3.91
N GLN A 73 -25.49 20.55 3.53
CA GLN A 73 -26.67 20.96 2.76
C GLN A 73 -27.59 21.92 3.52
N ILE A 74 -27.66 21.78 4.85
CA ILE A 74 -28.43 22.71 5.72
C ILE A 74 -27.59 23.90 6.20
N ALA A 75 -26.44 24.15 5.54
CA ALA A 75 -25.48 25.22 5.84
C ALA A 75 -24.91 25.19 7.28
N ASN A 76 -24.97 24.04 7.97
CA ASN A 76 -24.44 23.87 9.30
C ASN A 76 -22.98 23.36 9.30
N THR A 77 -22.10 24.21 8.75
CA THR A 77 -20.69 23.87 8.55
C THR A 77 -19.96 23.58 9.86
N GLU A 78 -20.30 24.27 10.94
CA GLU A 78 -19.66 24.04 12.24
C GLU A 78 -19.93 22.63 12.79
N LYS A 79 -21.19 22.14 12.68
CA LYS A 79 -21.52 20.77 13.09
C LYS A 79 -20.86 19.73 12.20
N ALA A 80 -20.74 20.00 10.89
CA ALA A 80 -20.03 19.11 9.97
C ALA A 80 -18.54 19.00 10.37
N ILE A 81 -17.90 20.12 10.67
CA ILE A 81 -16.51 20.17 11.12
C ILE A 81 -16.34 19.43 12.44
N HIS A 82 -17.22 19.69 13.42
CA HIS A 82 -17.18 19.00 14.72
C HIS A 82 -17.31 17.49 14.56
N TYR A 83 -18.24 17.03 13.75
CA TYR A 83 -18.43 15.60 13.48
C TYR A 83 -17.22 14.95 12.78
N ILE A 84 -16.59 15.65 11.84
CA ILE A 84 -15.34 15.20 11.21
C ILE A 84 -14.23 15.09 12.26
N LYS A 85 -14.11 16.07 13.17
CA LYS A 85 -13.12 16.05 14.25
C LYS A 85 -13.34 14.87 15.22
N GLU A 86 -14.58 14.56 15.55
CA GLU A 86 -14.91 13.39 16.40
C GLU A 86 -14.53 12.04 15.76
N ILE A 87 -14.75 11.90 14.44
CA ILE A 87 -14.41 10.65 13.73
C ILE A 87 -12.91 10.52 13.51
N SER A 88 -12.21 11.63 13.30
CA SER A 88 -10.77 11.69 13.11
C SER A 88 -10.12 12.24 14.36
N SER A 89 -9.85 11.38 15.33
CA SER A 89 -9.21 11.73 16.60
C SER A 89 -7.83 12.40 16.50
N ASP A 90 -7.32 12.61 15.28
CA ASP A 90 -5.99 13.15 14.96
C ASP A 90 -6.02 14.45 14.12
N TYR A 91 -7.17 15.15 14.06
CA TYR A 91 -7.23 16.40 13.28
C TYR A 91 -6.96 17.62 14.20
N ASP A 92 -5.70 18.04 14.25
CA ASP A 92 -5.34 19.37 14.71
C ASP A 92 -5.81 20.44 13.69
N ASP A 93 -6.14 21.65 14.18
CA ASP A 93 -6.56 22.80 13.37
C ASP A 93 -5.48 23.17 12.34
N THR A 94 -5.56 22.54 11.18
CA THR A 94 -4.60 22.79 10.09
C THR A 94 -4.97 24.11 9.40
N VAL A 95 -4.20 25.15 9.63
CA VAL A 95 -4.30 26.38 8.84
C VAL A 95 -3.92 26.04 7.40
N ILE A 96 -4.88 26.15 6.48
CA ILE A 96 -4.66 25.87 5.05
C ILE A 96 -3.84 27.03 4.47
N THR A 97 -2.56 26.77 4.24
CA THR A 97 -1.66 27.69 3.54
C THR A 97 -1.75 27.44 2.04
N THR A 98 -1.69 28.51 1.23
CA THR A 98 -1.76 28.37 -0.23
C THR A 98 -0.38 28.05 -0.82
N TYR A 99 -0.19 26.82 -1.26
CA TYR A 99 1.03 26.33 -1.92
C TYR A 99 0.86 26.20 -3.43
N CYS A 100 -0.38 26.01 -3.92
CA CYS A 100 -0.69 25.90 -5.33
C CYS A 100 -2.11 26.39 -5.65
N LYS A 101 -2.40 26.55 -6.96
CA LYS A 101 -3.68 27.10 -7.44
C LYS A 101 -4.84 26.09 -7.42
N ASN A 102 -4.57 24.78 -7.43
CA ASN A 102 -5.60 23.76 -7.31
C ASN A 102 -5.94 23.54 -5.84
N GLU A 103 -7.20 23.79 -5.46
CA GLU A 103 -7.65 23.80 -4.06
C GLU A 103 -7.54 22.43 -3.38
N MET A 104 -7.92 21.35 -4.10
CA MET A 104 -7.88 20.01 -3.54
C MET A 104 -6.46 19.51 -3.33
N MET A 105 -5.59 19.74 -4.30
CA MET A 105 -4.16 19.40 -4.14
C MET A 105 -3.50 20.27 -3.07
N ASN A 106 -3.88 21.56 -2.98
CA ASN A 106 -3.41 22.47 -1.93
C ASN A 106 -3.77 21.95 -0.54
N SER A 107 -5.00 21.46 -0.34
CA SER A 107 -5.43 20.91 0.94
C SER A 107 -4.57 19.72 1.37
N VAL A 108 -4.28 18.78 0.44
CA VAL A 108 -3.40 17.64 0.73
C VAL A 108 -1.99 18.13 1.11
N ILE A 109 -1.44 19.08 0.36
CA ILE A 109 -0.09 19.62 0.63
C ILE A 109 -0.04 20.31 1.99
N SER A 110 -1.06 21.11 2.33
CA SER A 110 -1.15 21.80 3.64
C SER A 110 -1.17 20.82 4.81
N ILE A 111 -1.99 19.76 4.72
CA ILE A 111 -2.06 18.70 5.74
C ILE A 111 -0.68 18.06 5.95
N TYR A 112 -0.02 17.67 4.86
CA TYR A 112 1.29 17.01 4.97
C TYR A 112 2.40 17.98 5.35
N HIS A 113 2.32 19.26 4.98
CA HIS A 113 3.25 20.28 5.42
C HIS A 113 3.25 20.40 6.96
N THR A 114 2.06 20.46 7.57
CA THR A 114 1.90 20.48 9.02
C THR A 114 2.45 19.21 9.67
N ARG A 115 2.04 18.01 9.16
CA ARG A 115 2.52 16.73 9.67
C ARG A 115 4.04 16.56 9.57
N PHE A 116 4.63 17.00 8.48
CA PHE A 116 6.10 16.95 8.32
C PHE A 116 6.80 17.88 9.30
N LYS A 117 6.27 19.07 9.52
CA LYS A 117 6.79 20.01 10.51
C LYS A 117 6.76 19.44 11.94
N GLU A 118 5.66 18.79 12.32
CA GLU A 118 5.51 18.10 13.61
C GLU A 118 6.48 16.92 13.81
N ASN A 119 6.97 16.34 12.74
CA ASN A 119 7.92 15.21 12.75
C ASN A 119 9.36 15.64 12.39
N ASP A 120 9.68 16.93 12.44
CA ASP A 120 11.00 17.50 12.10
C ASP A 120 11.49 17.12 10.68
N ILE A 121 10.54 16.99 9.73
CA ILE A 121 10.81 16.71 8.33
C ILE A 121 10.74 18.00 7.51
N ILE A 122 11.80 18.33 6.80
CA ILE A 122 11.82 19.49 5.90
C ILE A 122 11.06 19.15 4.61
N PHE A 123 10.06 19.95 4.26
CA PHE A 123 9.27 19.75 3.05
C PHE A 123 9.63 20.78 1.97
N TYR A 124 10.31 20.34 0.92
CA TYR A 124 10.65 21.16 -0.24
C TYR A 124 9.55 21.05 -1.28
N LEU A 125 8.99 22.19 -1.69
CA LEU A 125 7.91 22.28 -2.65
C LEU A 125 8.36 23.06 -3.90
N ASN A 126 8.14 22.47 -5.09
CA ASN A 126 8.29 23.13 -6.37
C ASN A 126 7.06 22.80 -7.23
N ILE A 127 6.06 23.67 -7.21
CA ILE A 127 4.74 23.39 -7.76
C ILE A 127 4.39 24.41 -8.84
N ALA A 128 4.27 23.95 -10.07
CA ALA A 128 3.89 24.72 -11.25
C ALA A 128 2.69 24.07 -11.95
N ILE A 129 1.51 24.14 -11.29
CA ILE A 129 0.25 23.59 -11.80
C ILE A 129 -0.83 24.70 -11.89
N GLY A 130 -1.79 24.50 -12.80
CA GLY A 130 -2.97 25.35 -12.91
C GLY A 130 -4.03 25.08 -11.85
N GLN A 131 -5.11 25.84 -11.89
CA GLN A 131 -6.28 25.61 -11.04
C GLN A 131 -6.99 24.32 -11.41
N SER A 132 -7.12 24.03 -12.72
CA SER A 132 -7.72 22.80 -13.24
C SER A 132 -6.64 21.81 -13.65
N LEU A 133 -6.76 20.56 -13.18
CA LEU A 133 -5.86 19.47 -13.54
C LEU A 133 -6.41 18.69 -14.76
N PRO A 134 -5.53 18.00 -15.51
CA PRO A 134 -5.94 17.19 -16.67
C PRO A 134 -6.66 15.88 -16.29
N CYS A 135 -6.87 15.63 -15.00
CA CYS A 135 -7.44 14.41 -14.44
C CYS A 135 -8.28 14.74 -13.21
N PRO A 136 -9.14 13.81 -12.73
CA PRO A 136 -9.98 14.05 -11.55
C PRO A 136 -9.15 14.35 -10.30
N ASP A 137 -9.48 15.43 -9.60
CA ASP A 137 -8.80 15.88 -8.39
C ASP A 137 -8.70 14.80 -7.32
N ILE A 138 -9.78 14.02 -7.13
CA ILE A 138 -9.82 12.95 -6.12
C ILE A 138 -8.74 11.88 -6.37
N ALA A 139 -8.45 11.56 -7.62
CA ALA A 139 -7.43 10.59 -7.97
C ALA A 139 -6.03 11.12 -7.63
N ILE A 140 -5.75 12.38 -7.95
CA ILE A 140 -4.47 13.04 -7.62
C ILE A 140 -4.31 13.19 -6.12
N CYS A 141 -5.36 13.58 -5.41
CA CYS A 141 -5.32 13.66 -3.94
C CYS A 141 -5.00 12.31 -3.32
N THR A 142 -5.59 11.22 -3.84
CA THR A 142 -5.32 9.86 -3.37
C THR A 142 -3.88 9.43 -3.65
N ILE A 143 -3.38 9.68 -4.87
CA ILE A 143 -2.00 9.38 -5.25
C ILE A 143 -1.02 10.15 -4.36
N LEU A 144 -1.22 11.46 -4.24
CA LEU A 144 -0.34 12.35 -3.48
C LEU A 144 -0.32 12.01 -1.98
N SER A 145 -1.51 11.79 -1.39
CA SER A 145 -1.61 11.41 0.03
C SER A 145 -0.90 10.09 0.32
N ASN A 146 -1.06 9.07 -0.54
CA ASN A 146 -0.37 7.80 -0.36
C ASN A 146 1.15 7.95 -0.52
N ALA A 147 1.62 8.75 -1.48
CA ALA A 147 3.03 8.96 -1.70
C ALA A 147 3.69 9.71 -0.53
N LEU A 148 3.07 10.81 -0.05
CA LEU A 148 3.59 11.59 1.08
C LEU A 148 3.52 10.80 2.40
N LYS A 149 2.46 10.00 2.60
CA LYS A 149 2.36 9.08 3.74
C LYS A 149 3.50 8.06 3.75
N ASN A 150 3.80 7.48 2.59
CA ASN A 150 4.91 6.52 2.46
C ASN A 150 6.26 7.18 2.77
N SER A 151 6.49 8.40 2.28
CA SER A 151 7.70 9.17 2.58
C SER A 151 7.83 9.47 4.09
N MET A 152 6.74 9.89 4.74
CA MET A 152 6.71 10.15 6.17
C MET A 152 7.03 8.88 6.98
N HIS A 153 6.41 7.77 6.62
CA HIS A 153 6.66 6.49 7.27
C HIS A 153 8.12 6.05 7.16
N ALA A 154 8.70 6.14 5.95
CA ALA A 154 10.11 5.79 5.73
C ALA A 154 11.06 6.65 6.57
N LEU A 155 10.74 7.94 6.79
CA LEU A 155 11.58 8.86 7.56
C LEU A 155 11.38 8.72 9.08
N ASN A 156 10.19 8.33 9.54
CA ASN A 156 9.94 8.12 10.97
C ASN A 156 10.60 6.86 11.52
N HIS A 157 10.92 5.89 10.67
CA HIS A 157 11.70 4.68 11.04
C HIS A 157 13.21 4.87 10.95
N MET A 158 13.71 6.11 10.79
CA MET A 158 15.14 6.42 10.87
C MET A 158 15.56 6.54 12.34
N ASP A 159 16.54 5.75 12.76
CA ASP A 159 17.07 5.77 14.14
C ASP A 159 17.76 7.11 14.50
N ALA A 160 17.71 7.48 15.79
CA ALA A 160 18.18 8.77 16.28
C ALA A 160 19.68 9.04 16.01
N GLU A 161 20.51 8.01 16.00
CA GLU A 161 21.95 8.13 15.71
C GLU A 161 22.25 8.45 14.23
N GLU A 162 21.37 8.06 13.33
CA GLU A 162 21.47 8.32 11.90
C GLU A 162 20.89 9.69 11.51
N ILE A 163 20.01 10.26 12.34
CA ILE A 163 19.39 11.59 12.16
C ILE A 163 20.44 12.70 12.31
N THR A 164 21.44 12.53 13.18
CA THR A 164 22.53 13.50 13.37
C THR A 164 23.41 13.69 12.13
N ALA A 165 23.47 12.68 11.25
CA ALA A 165 24.27 12.72 10.04
C ALA A 165 23.47 13.13 8.77
N LYS A 166 22.13 12.99 8.76
CA LYS A 166 21.30 13.27 7.57
C LYS A 166 19.97 13.86 7.97
N LYS A 167 19.71 15.12 7.57
CA LYS A 167 18.41 15.78 7.78
C LYS A 167 17.28 14.99 7.11
N LYS A 168 16.15 14.81 7.82
CA LYS A 168 14.92 14.26 7.25
C LYS A 168 14.31 15.29 6.30
N TRP A 169 14.05 14.91 5.08
CA TRP A 169 13.40 15.79 4.11
C TRP A 169 12.59 15.03 3.07
N VAL A 170 11.58 15.69 2.53
CA VAL A 170 10.78 15.24 1.38
C VAL A 170 10.78 16.37 0.36
N ARG A 171 10.94 16.05 -0.91
CA ARG A 171 10.77 16.99 -2.02
C ARG A 171 9.62 16.57 -2.89
N LEU A 172 8.70 17.48 -3.13
CA LEU A 172 7.61 17.33 -4.08
C LEU A 172 7.81 18.34 -5.21
N THR A 173 7.95 17.85 -6.42
CA THR A 173 7.89 18.65 -7.64
C THR A 173 6.65 18.26 -8.42
N ALA A 174 5.79 19.24 -8.76
CA ALA A 174 4.61 19.03 -9.55
C ALA A 174 4.58 20.06 -10.68
N SER A 175 4.44 19.60 -11.92
CA SER A 175 4.35 20.48 -13.06
C SER A 175 3.28 20.01 -14.04
N GLN A 176 2.56 20.97 -14.62
CA GLN A 176 1.57 20.71 -15.65
C GLN A 176 2.10 21.24 -16.98
N LYS A 177 2.16 20.36 -17.97
CA LYS A 177 2.54 20.72 -19.34
C LYS A 177 1.46 20.23 -20.31
N ALA A 178 0.77 21.15 -20.93
CA ALA A 178 -0.37 20.85 -21.82
C ALA A 178 -1.40 19.96 -21.10
N LYS A 179 -1.61 18.73 -21.57
CA LYS A 179 -2.55 17.75 -21.01
C LYS A 179 -1.90 16.74 -20.06
N HIS A 180 -0.65 16.96 -19.66
CA HIS A 180 0.06 16.03 -18.79
C HIS A 180 0.38 16.69 -17.44
N LEU A 181 0.18 15.93 -16.39
CA LEU A 181 0.62 16.24 -15.04
C LEU A 181 1.82 15.34 -14.70
N LEU A 182 2.92 15.99 -14.31
CA LEU A 182 4.13 15.31 -13.86
C LEU A 182 4.27 15.52 -12.36
N LEU A 183 4.42 14.40 -11.62
CA LEU A 183 4.72 14.43 -10.20
C LEU A 183 6.05 13.72 -9.96
N HIS A 184 6.89 14.33 -9.17
CA HIS A 184 8.18 13.78 -8.73
C HIS A 184 8.27 13.96 -7.22
N ILE A 185 8.38 12.84 -6.51
CA ILE A 185 8.50 12.83 -5.05
C ILE A 185 9.77 12.07 -4.71
N GLU A 186 10.60 12.67 -3.87
CA GLU A 186 11.83 12.03 -3.41
C GLU A 186 12.06 12.26 -1.93
N ASN A 187 12.64 11.25 -1.28
CA ASN A 187 13.04 11.32 0.13
C ASN A 187 14.25 10.41 0.39
N PRO A 188 15.08 10.71 1.39
CA PRO A 188 16.13 9.81 1.85
C PRO A 188 15.57 8.46 2.31
N VAL A 189 16.34 7.39 2.09
CA VAL A 189 16.06 6.07 2.64
C VAL A 189 17.33 5.49 3.26
N LEU A 190 17.17 4.77 4.36
CA LEU A 190 18.24 4.02 5.01
C LEU A 190 18.26 2.57 4.55
N ARG A 191 17.08 1.97 4.47
CA ARG A 191 16.91 0.59 4.01
C ARG A 191 16.27 0.61 2.63
N ILE A 192 16.97 0.03 1.67
CA ILE A 192 16.44 -0.11 0.32
C ILE A 192 15.29 -1.12 0.35
N PRO A 193 14.07 -0.73 -0.05
CA PRO A 193 12.94 -1.65 -0.10
C PRO A 193 13.19 -2.73 -1.17
N LYS A 194 12.62 -3.91 -0.96
CA LYS A 194 12.62 -4.94 -2.01
C LYS A 194 11.65 -4.52 -3.12
N PHE A 195 12.05 -4.78 -4.36
CA PHE A 195 11.21 -4.53 -5.54
C PHE A 195 10.74 -5.86 -6.14
N VAL A 196 9.47 -5.92 -6.49
CA VAL A 196 8.88 -7.00 -7.29
C VAL A 196 8.21 -6.33 -8.49
N ASP A 197 8.61 -6.68 -9.69
CA ASP A 197 8.13 -6.08 -10.95
C ASP A 197 8.22 -4.54 -10.97
N GLY A 198 9.31 -3.99 -10.41
CA GLY A 198 9.51 -2.53 -10.32
C GLY A 198 8.67 -1.82 -9.27
N ILE A 199 7.91 -2.55 -8.44
CA ILE A 199 7.06 -2.01 -7.38
C ILE A 199 7.71 -2.32 -6.03
N PRO A 200 7.90 -1.32 -5.14
CA PRO A 200 8.44 -1.56 -3.81
C PRO A 200 7.46 -2.34 -2.94
N THR A 201 7.96 -3.33 -2.23
CA THR A 201 7.19 -4.20 -1.33
C THR A 201 7.61 -3.98 0.12
N SER A 202 6.65 -4.06 1.05
CA SER A 202 6.89 -4.07 2.48
C SER A 202 6.56 -5.44 3.06
N ASN A 203 7.37 -5.92 4.01
CA ASN A 203 7.11 -7.16 4.74
C ASN A 203 6.24 -6.92 5.99
N GLU A 204 5.85 -5.69 6.29
CA GLU A 204 5.04 -5.36 7.46
C GLU A 204 3.55 -5.62 7.19
N ALA A 205 2.89 -6.31 8.12
CA ALA A 205 1.45 -6.58 8.04
C ALA A 205 0.66 -5.25 8.00
N GLY A 206 -0.18 -5.08 6.98
CA GLY A 206 -0.96 -3.86 6.77
C GLY A 206 -0.27 -2.78 5.93
N HIS A 207 1.00 -2.94 5.57
CA HIS A 207 1.74 -2.04 4.67
C HIS A 207 1.72 -2.55 3.22
N GLY A 208 1.89 -1.62 2.26
CA GLY A 208 1.88 -1.92 0.81
C GLY A 208 0.59 -1.53 0.08
N PHE A 209 -0.52 -1.25 0.79
CA PHE A 209 -1.76 -0.78 0.15
C PHE A 209 -1.58 0.58 -0.51
N GLY A 210 -0.81 1.49 0.08
CA GLY A 210 -0.55 2.82 -0.47
C GLY A 210 0.12 2.77 -1.84
N VAL A 211 1.15 1.93 -2.00
CA VAL A 211 1.84 1.75 -3.29
C VAL A 211 0.91 1.14 -4.34
N LYS A 212 0.16 0.09 -3.96
CA LYS A 212 -0.84 -0.54 -4.85
C LYS A 212 -1.92 0.46 -5.27
N SER A 213 -2.36 1.32 -4.37
CA SER A 213 -3.32 2.39 -4.65
C SER A 213 -2.76 3.39 -5.67
N ILE A 214 -1.50 3.83 -5.51
CA ILE A 214 -0.84 4.71 -6.49
C ILE A 214 -0.83 4.05 -7.87
N VAL A 215 -0.35 2.82 -7.98
CA VAL A 215 -0.30 2.09 -9.26
C VAL A 215 -1.68 1.93 -9.88
N TYR A 216 -2.69 1.61 -9.07
CA TYR A 216 -4.07 1.46 -9.52
C TYR A 216 -4.62 2.76 -10.14
N TYR A 217 -4.54 3.88 -9.41
CA TYR A 217 -5.08 5.15 -9.90
C TYR A 217 -4.31 5.69 -11.11
N VAL A 218 -2.99 5.54 -11.13
CA VAL A 218 -2.20 5.94 -12.30
C VAL A 218 -2.60 5.14 -13.54
N LYS A 219 -2.80 3.82 -13.41
CA LYS A 219 -3.32 2.99 -14.52
C LYS A 219 -4.73 3.41 -14.98
N GLN A 220 -5.63 3.73 -14.05
CA GLN A 220 -6.98 4.20 -14.38
C GLN A 220 -6.96 5.52 -15.17
N LEU A 221 -5.93 6.32 -14.98
CA LEU A 221 -5.73 7.59 -15.68
C LEU A 221 -4.88 7.44 -16.97
N ASN A 222 -4.62 6.19 -17.41
CA ASN A 222 -3.74 5.89 -18.55
C ASN A 222 -2.33 6.48 -18.40
N GLY A 223 -1.90 6.71 -17.17
CA GLY A 223 -0.59 7.25 -16.83
C GLY A 223 0.47 6.19 -16.61
N GLN A 224 1.66 6.64 -16.28
CA GLN A 224 2.81 5.80 -15.93
C GLN A 224 3.38 6.23 -14.59
N CYS A 225 3.79 5.26 -13.76
CA CYS A 225 4.55 5.52 -12.54
C CYS A 225 5.81 4.65 -12.51
N GLN A 226 6.87 5.23 -12.00
CA GLN A 226 8.17 4.59 -11.83
C GLN A 226 8.66 4.81 -10.41
N PHE A 227 9.02 3.72 -9.75
CA PHE A 227 9.70 3.73 -8.46
C PHE A 227 11.16 3.38 -8.68
N SER A 228 12.06 4.12 -8.08
CA SER A 228 13.52 3.87 -8.24
C SER A 228 14.29 4.29 -7.00
N ILE A 229 15.50 3.77 -6.88
CA ILE A 229 16.50 4.19 -5.90
C ILE A 229 17.68 4.81 -6.65
N SER A 230 18.13 5.97 -6.19
CA SER A 230 19.34 6.61 -6.68
C SER A 230 20.21 6.99 -5.49
N GLY A 231 21.31 6.25 -5.30
CA GLY A 231 22.08 6.34 -4.05
C GLY A 231 21.21 6.02 -2.83
N ASN A 232 21.07 6.99 -1.93
CA ASN A 232 20.24 6.87 -0.71
C ASN A 232 18.87 7.56 -0.86
N LEU A 233 18.39 7.80 -2.08
CA LEU A 233 17.13 8.45 -2.35
C LEU A 233 16.11 7.47 -2.93
N PHE A 234 14.94 7.42 -2.34
CA PHE A 234 13.77 6.83 -2.97
C PHE A 234 13.10 7.88 -3.86
N ILE A 235 12.77 7.50 -5.07
CA ILE A 235 12.22 8.40 -6.09
C ILE A 235 10.96 7.76 -6.66
N LEU A 236 9.86 8.51 -6.64
CA LEU A 236 8.62 8.21 -7.33
C LEU A 236 8.41 9.25 -8.43
N ARG A 237 8.28 8.80 -9.68
CA ARG A 237 7.91 9.62 -10.83
C ARG A 237 6.59 9.16 -11.39
N ILE A 238 5.70 10.10 -11.67
CA ILE A 238 4.37 9.85 -12.22
C ILE A 238 4.14 10.81 -13.37
N ILE A 239 3.58 10.28 -14.45
CA ILE A 239 3.11 11.04 -15.61
C ILE A 239 1.65 10.62 -15.87
N ILE A 240 0.76 11.56 -15.91
CA ILE A 240 -0.67 11.37 -16.16
C ILE A 240 -1.11 12.33 -17.25
#